data_5369e67fdede1d5561ed0ff7a2becef1
#
_entry.id   5369e67fdede1d5561ed0ff7a2becef1
#
_cell.length_a   1.000
_cell.length_b   1.000
_cell.length_c   1.000
_cell.angle_alpha   90.00
_cell.angle_beta   90.00
_cell.angle_gamma   90.00
#
_symmetry.space_group_name_H-M   'P 1'
#
loop_
_entity.id
_entity.type
_entity.pdbx_description
1 polymer ?
#
loop_
_entity_poly.entity_id
_entity_poly.type
_entity_poly.pdbx_seq_one_letter_code
_entity_poly.pdbx_strand_id
1 'polypeptide(L)'
;MAKYIFKIRWEKLPDGNESYTWLFDNGVTLKADRSGAMVPGLMEPEAAFVASLASCHMLSFMAMAAKQGVHVQRYHDTATGVLEKNRNGKIAMTRILLQPQVELDEANANPNLLNELHEQAHAKCFIANSITAQVMIEPSLLPSSVN
;
A
#
# COMPACT_ATOMS: atom_id res chain seq x y z
N MET A 1 3.15 -17.66 -14.53
CA MET A 1 2.22 -16.51 -14.56
C MET A 1 1.17 -16.67 -13.48
N ALA A 2 0.99 -15.66 -12.63
CA ALA A 2 -0.04 -15.66 -11.61
C ALA A 2 -1.28 -14.91 -12.12
N LYS A 3 -2.47 -15.36 -11.72
CA LYS A 3 -3.74 -14.69 -12.00
C LYS A 3 -4.42 -14.34 -10.70
N TYR A 4 -4.99 -13.16 -10.65
CA TYR A 4 -5.74 -12.67 -9.50
C TYR A 4 -7.16 -12.37 -9.94
N ILE A 5 -8.14 -12.94 -9.24
CA ILE A 5 -9.56 -12.86 -9.58
C ILE A 5 -10.28 -12.12 -8.47
N PHE A 6 -11.16 -11.22 -8.87
CA PHE A 6 -11.92 -10.36 -7.99
C PHE A 6 -13.33 -10.21 -8.53
N LYS A 7 -14.32 -10.22 -7.65
CA LYS A 7 -15.71 -10.00 -8.00
C LYS A 7 -16.25 -8.80 -7.27
N ILE A 8 -17.07 -8.06 -7.95
CA ILE A 8 -17.78 -6.91 -7.41
C ILE A 8 -19.27 -7.20 -7.49
N ARG A 9 -20.01 -6.90 -6.43
CA ARG A 9 -21.45 -7.08 -6.39
C ARG A 9 -22.10 -5.83 -5.79
N TRP A 10 -22.95 -5.20 -6.57
CA TRP A 10 -23.85 -4.17 -6.09
C TRP A 10 -25.29 -4.62 -6.31
N GLU A 11 -26.14 -4.48 -5.30
CA GLU A 11 -27.55 -4.87 -5.35
C GLU A 11 -28.40 -3.84 -4.61
N LYS A 12 -29.55 -3.53 -5.19
CA LYS A 12 -30.59 -2.80 -4.48
C LYS A 12 -31.47 -3.79 -3.73
N LEU A 13 -31.58 -3.61 -2.41
CA LEU A 13 -32.34 -4.51 -1.56
C LEU A 13 -33.83 -4.16 -1.57
N PRO A 14 -34.73 -5.12 -1.19
CA PRO A 14 -36.20 -4.90 -1.18
C PRO A 14 -36.63 -3.71 -0.29
N ASP A 15 -35.89 -3.41 0.77
CA ASP A 15 -36.14 -2.28 1.69
C ASP A 15 -35.65 -0.92 1.14
N GLY A 16 -35.07 -0.89 -0.07
CA GLY A 16 -34.53 0.30 -0.70
C GLY A 16 -33.08 0.59 -0.37
N ASN A 17 -32.47 -0.14 0.56
CA ASN A 17 -31.05 -0.05 0.85
C ASN A 17 -30.20 -0.66 -0.28
N GLU A 18 -28.92 -0.35 -0.28
CA GLU A 18 -27.96 -0.88 -1.22
C GLU A 18 -26.96 -1.80 -0.52
N SER A 19 -26.55 -2.86 -1.21
CA SER A 19 -25.46 -3.73 -0.79
C SER A 19 -24.35 -3.62 -1.82
N TYR A 20 -23.16 -3.22 -1.38
CA TYR A 20 -21.99 -3.11 -2.24
C TYR A 20 -20.82 -3.86 -1.59
N THR A 21 -20.38 -4.94 -2.23
CA THR A 21 -19.42 -5.88 -1.65
C THR A 21 -18.31 -6.19 -2.65
N TRP A 22 -17.09 -6.21 -2.13
CA TRP A 22 -15.90 -6.70 -2.80
C TRP A 22 -15.64 -8.14 -2.36
N LEU A 23 -15.49 -9.04 -3.32
CA LEU A 23 -15.29 -10.46 -3.08
C LEU A 23 -13.97 -10.90 -3.73
N PHE A 24 -13.02 -11.26 -2.90
CA PHE A 24 -11.74 -11.77 -3.36
C PHE A 24 -11.79 -13.31 -3.44
N ASP A 25 -11.06 -13.86 -4.39
CA ASP A 25 -11.09 -15.31 -4.67
C ASP A 25 -10.55 -16.16 -3.49
N ASN A 26 -9.76 -15.55 -2.60
CA ASN A 26 -9.27 -16.18 -1.39
C ASN A 26 -10.28 -16.19 -0.22
N GLY A 27 -11.50 -15.73 -0.44
CA GLY A 27 -12.57 -15.69 0.57
C GLY A 27 -12.66 -14.40 1.37
N VAL A 28 -11.73 -13.46 1.20
CA VAL A 28 -11.84 -12.14 1.84
C VAL A 28 -12.98 -11.36 1.20
N THR A 29 -13.85 -10.76 2.04
CA THR A 29 -14.94 -9.89 1.60
C THR A 29 -14.84 -8.55 2.32
N LEU A 30 -15.10 -7.47 1.61
CA LEU A 30 -15.14 -6.12 2.14
C LEU A 30 -16.42 -5.42 1.69
N LYS A 31 -17.02 -4.64 2.60
CA LYS A 31 -18.09 -3.71 2.24
C LYS A 31 -17.45 -2.46 1.65
N ALA A 32 -18.02 -1.92 0.59
CA ALA A 32 -17.49 -0.79 -0.13
C ALA A 32 -18.42 0.43 -0.11
N ASP A 33 -17.84 1.60 -0.29
CA ASP A 33 -18.54 2.87 -0.32
C ASP A 33 -18.75 3.34 -1.77
N ARG A 34 -20.00 3.66 -2.09
CA ARG A 34 -20.39 4.24 -3.37
C ARG A 34 -20.59 5.76 -3.30
N SER A 35 -20.74 6.28 -2.09
CA SER A 35 -21.10 7.69 -1.88
C SER A 35 -19.95 8.67 -2.14
N GLY A 36 -18.70 8.23 -2.01
CA GLY A 36 -17.53 9.11 -2.01
C GLY A 36 -17.42 9.98 -0.76
N ALA A 37 -18.21 9.69 0.27
CA ALA A 37 -18.25 10.48 1.50
C ALA A 37 -17.29 9.99 2.59
N MET A 38 -16.43 9.02 2.27
CA MET A 38 -15.45 8.43 3.19
C MET A 38 -16.11 7.85 4.44
N VAL A 39 -17.14 7.02 4.23
CA VAL A 39 -17.92 6.42 5.32
C VAL A 39 -17.06 5.43 6.12
N PRO A 40 -16.97 5.58 7.45
CA PRO A 40 -16.18 4.66 8.28
C PRO A 40 -16.60 3.20 8.11
N GLY A 41 -15.62 2.30 7.99
CA GLY A 41 -15.84 0.87 7.84
C GLY A 41 -16.15 0.40 6.42
N LEU A 42 -16.26 1.32 5.46
CA LEU A 42 -16.45 1.00 4.05
C LEU A 42 -15.17 1.25 3.25
N MET A 43 -14.89 0.37 2.30
CA MET A 43 -13.70 0.46 1.45
C MET A 43 -13.93 1.37 0.26
N GLU A 44 -12.95 2.24 0.01
CA GLU A 44 -12.90 3.07 -1.20
C GLU A 44 -11.82 2.57 -2.15
N PRO A 45 -12.05 2.60 -3.47
CA PRO A 45 -11.06 2.13 -4.44
C PRO A 45 -9.74 2.92 -4.37
N GLU A 46 -9.80 4.20 -4.09
CA GLU A 46 -8.61 5.06 -3.96
C GLU A 46 -7.75 4.64 -2.77
N ALA A 47 -8.39 4.36 -1.62
CA ALA A 47 -7.70 3.86 -0.43
C ALA A 47 -7.07 2.48 -0.69
N ALA A 48 -7.80 1.60 -1.38
CA ALA A 48 -7.30 0.28 -1.75
C ALA A 48 -6.09 0.37 -2.69
N PHE A 49 -6.12 1.32 -3.62
CA PHE A 49 -5.01 1.57 -4.54
C PHE A 49 -3.72 1.97 -3.79
N VAL A 50 -3.83 2.92 -2.87
CA VAL A 50 -2.70 3.36 -2.03
C VAL A 50 -2.22 2.22 -1.13
N ALA A 51 -3.15 1.49 -0.50
CA ALA A 51 -2.84 0.37 0.37
C ALA A 51 -2.13 -0.76 -0.37
N SER A 52 -2.52 -1.06 -1.61
CA SER A 52 -1.89 -2.10 -2.41
C SER A 52 -0.42 -1.77 -2.71
N LEU A 53 -0.12 -0.51 -3.03
CA LEU A 53 1.25 -0.06 -3.24
C LEU A 53 2.07 -0.13 -1.95
N ALA A 54 1.56 0.41 -0.85
CA ALA A 54 2.25 0.41 0.44
C ALA A 54 2.55 -1.02 0.91
N SER A 55 1.59 -1.93 0.78
CA SER A 55 1.75 -3.34 1.14
C SER A 55 2.78 -4.04 0.26
N CYS A 56 2.71 -3.82 -1.04
CA CYS A 56 3.66 -4.42 -2.00
C CYS A 56 5.09 -3.93 -1.73
N HIS A 57 5.26 -2.64 -1.45
CA HIS A 57 6.56 -2.07 -1.11
C HIS A 57 7.13 -2.69 0.17
N MET A 58 6.30 -2.81 1.23
CA MET A 58 6.71 -3.46 2.48
C MET A 58 7.17 -4.90 2.24
N LEU A 59 6.39 -5.70 1.50
CA LEU A 59 6.74 -7.08 1.21
C LEU A 59 8.05 -7.18 0.43
N SER A 60 8.26 -6.29 -0.54
CA SER A 60 9.51 -6.21 -1.29
C SER A 60 10.69 -5.81 -0.41
N PHE A 61 10.47 -4.87 0.51
CA PHE A 61 11.47 -4.47 1.51
C PHE A 61 11.86 -5.66 2.39
N MET A 62 10.87 -6.37 2.93
CA MET A 62 11.12 -7.56 3.76
C MET A 62 11.92 -8.62 3.02
N ALA A 63 11.61 -8.85 1.74
CA ALA A 63 12.35 -9.80 0.91
C ALA A 63 13.80 -9.37 0.69
N MET A 64 14.04 -8.08 0.43
CA MET A 64 15.40 -7.55 0.25
C MET A 64 16.21 -7.60 1.54
N ALA A 65 15.59 -7.25 2.67
CA ALA A 65 16.22 -7.33 3.98
C ALA A 65 16.62 -8.77 4.31
N ALA A 66 15.72 -9.72 4.14
CA ALA A 66 15.98 -11.15 4.38
C ALA A 66 17.13 -11.66 3.51
N LYS A 67 17.17 -11.25 2.25
CA LYS A 67 18.23 -11.65 1.31
C LYS A 67 19.61 -11.17 1.74
N GLN A 68 19.68 -10.05 2.44
CA GLN A 68 20.93 -9.48 2.95
C GLN A 68 21.22 -9.86 4.41
N GLY A 69 20.41 -10.72 5.01
CA GLY A 69 20.56 -11.13 6.40
C GLY A 69 20.21 -10.04 7.41
N VAL A 70 19.44 -9.05 7.00
CA VAL A 70 19.00 -7.95 7.86
C VAL A 70 17.67 -8.32 8.50
N HIS A 71 17.61 -8.24 9.83
CA HIS A 71 16.41 -8.54 10.59
C HIS A 71 15.59 -7.28 10.82
N VAL A 72 14.32 -7.32 10.38
CA VAL A 72 13.34 -6.24 10.60
C VAL A 72 12.51 -6.58 11.83
N GLN A 73 12.49 -5.69 12.81
CA GLN A 73 11.75 -5.87 14.06
C GLN A 73 10.35 -5.27 13.97
N ARG A 74 10.23 -4.10 13.34
CA ARG A 74 8.95 -3.42 13.11
C ARG A 74 8.99 -2.66 11.80
N TYR A 75 7.83 -2.57 11.16
CA TYR A 75 7.63 -1.77 9.95
C TYR A 75 6.28 -1.08 10.04
N HIS A 76 6.27 0.24 10.06
CA HIS A 76 5.05 1.04 10.04
C HIS A 76 5.12 1.98 8.83
N ASP A 77 4.01 2.17 8.15
CA ASP A 77 3.92 3.14 7.06
C ASP A 77 2.61 3.91 7.14
N THR A 78 2.70 5.20 6.93
CA THR A 78 1.54 6.05 6.68
C THR A 78 1.65 6.58 5.26
N ALA A 79 0.93 5.93 4.35
CA ALA A 79 0.96 6.25 2.94
C ALA A 79 -0.12 7.28 2.59
N THR A 80 0.22 8.24 1.74
CA THR A 80 -0.69 9.29 1.30
C THR A 80 -0.74 9.35 -0.22
N GLY A 81 -1.94 9.22 -0.79
CA GLY A 81 -2.18 9.40 -2.22
C GLY A 81 -2.86 10.73 -2.49
N VAL A 82 -2.56 11.33 -3.65
CA VAL A 82 -3.12 12.61 -4.06
C VAL A 82 -3.85 12.46 -5.38
N LEU A 83 -5.16 12.78 -5.36
CA LEU A 83 -5.98 12.88 -6.56
C LEU A 83 -5.93 14.32 -7.09
N GLU A 84 -5.48 14.48 -8.32
CA GLU A 84 -5.40 15.77 -8.98
C GLU A 84 -5.45 15.59 -10.51
N LYS A 85 -5.55 16.69 -11.26
CA LYS A 85 -5.48 16.60 -12.71
C LYS A 85 -4.08 16.21 -13.16
N ASN A 86 -4.01 15.20 -14.02
CA ASN A 86 -2.76 14.81 -14.67
C ASN A 86 -2.49 15.68 -15.91
N ARG A 87 -1.41 15.39 -16.64
CA ARG A 87 -1.02 16.11 -17.86
C ARG A 87 -2.09 16.13 -18.95
N ASN A 88 -2.96 15.12 -18.96
CA ASN A 88 -4.05 14.99 -19.93
C ASN A 88 -5.36 15.65 -19.44
N GLY A 89 -5.33 16.35 -18.31
CA GLY A 89 -6.49 17.01 -17.72
C GLY A 89 -7.48 16.07 -17.03
N LYS A 90 -7.10 14.80 -16.80
CA LYS A 90 -7.94 13.80 -16.14
C LYS A 90 -7.60 13.72 -14.66
N ILE A 91 -8.61 13.55 -13.82
CA ILE A 91 -8.39 13.29 -12.40
C ILE A 91 -7.78 11.89 -12.24
N ALA A 92 -6.66 11.83 -11.54
CA ALA A 92 -5.91 10.60 -11.34
C ALA A 92 -5.14 10.65 -10.03
N MET A 93 -4.76 9.48 -9.53
CA MET A 93 -3.78 9.38 -8.46
C MET A 93 -2.41 9.72 -9.07
N THR A 94 -1.95 10.94 -8.89
CA THR A 94 -0.73 11.43 -9.55
C THR A 94 0.52 11.20 -8.73
N ARG A 95 0.38 11.19 -7.39
CA ARG A 95 1.50 11.04 -6.45
C ARG A 95 1.08 10.18 -5.28
N ILE A 96 1.98 9.32 -4.84
CA ILE A 96 1.83 8.56 -3.60
C ILE A 96 3.11 8.73 -2.80
N LEU A 97 2.96 9.19 -1.55
CA LEU A 97 4.05 9.32 -0.60
C LEU A 97 3.99 8.15 0.39
N LEU A 98 5.06 7.38 0.45
CA LEU A 98 5.29 6.36 1.48
C LEU A 98 6.22 6.94 2.54
N GLN A 99 5.87 6.77 3.80
CA GLN A 99 6.66 7.24 4.94
C GLN A 99 6.94 6.08 5.90
N PRO A 100 7.66 5.04 5.42
CA PRO A 100 7.93 3.87 6.24
C PRO A 100 8.87 4.20 7.40
N GLN A 101 8.48 3.73 8.57
CA GLN A 101 9.27 3.79 9.79
C GLN A 101 9.67 2.37 10.15
N VAL A 102 10.97 2.08 10.18
CA VAL A 102 11.47 0.72 10.28
C VAL A 102 12.44 0.61 11.44
N GLU A 103 12.25 -0.41 12.27
CA GLU A 103 13.23 -0.85 13.24
C GLU A 103 14.03 -2.02 12.67
N LEU A 104 15.32 -1.81 12.48
CA LEU A 104 16.26 -2.86 12.09
C LEU A 104 16.99 -3.38 13.33
N ASP A 105 17.57 -4.56 13.22
CA ASP A 105 18.46 -5.09 14.24
C ASP A 105 19.63 -4.11 14.47
N GLU A 106 20.12 -4.05 15.69
CA GLU A 106 21.09 -3.05 16.14
C GLU A 106 22.35 -3.00 15.28
N ALA A 107 22.84 -4.15 14.82
CA ALA A 107 24.01 -4.25 13.96
C ALA A 107 23.84 -3.58 12.58
N ASN A 108 22.60 -3.42 12.11
CA ASN A 108 22.26 -2.89 10.79
C ASN A 108 21.45 -1.59 10.84
N ALA A 109 21.32 -0.97 12.01
CA ALA A 109 20.53 0.24 12.21
C ALA A 109 21.28 1.48 11.70
N ASN A 110 21.40 1.61 10.36
CA ASN A 110 21.99 2.81 9.77
C ASN A 110 21.16 3.31 8.59
N PRO A 111 21.08 4.65 8.40
CA PRO A 111 20.22 5.25 7.36
C PRO A 111 20.63 4.88 5.93
N ASN A 112 21.90 4.64 5.67
CA ASN A 112 22.37 4.30 4.32
C ASN A 112 21.85 2.93 3.89
N LEU A 113 21.93 1.94 4.77
CA LEU A 113 21.39 0.61 4.50
C LEU A 113 19.86 0.65 4.36
N LEU A 114 19.19 1.43 5.22
CA LEU A 114 17.73 1.60 5.14
C LEU A 114 17.33 2.16 3.77
N ASN A 115 17.99 3.23 3.31
CA ASN A 115 17.70 3.85 2.01
C ASN A 115 17.96 2.88 0.86
N GLU A 116 19.04 2.13 0.91
CA GLU A 116 19.42 1.14 -0.11
C GLU A 116 18.37 0.02 -0.20
N LEU A 117 17.89 -0.48 0.94
CA LEU A 117 16.84 -1.48 0.98
C LEU A 117 15.52 -0.95 0.38
N HIS A 118 15.17 0.30 0.65
CA HIS A 118 13.98 0.92 0.06
C HIS A 118 14.10 1.15 -1.44
N GLU A 119 15.27 1.52 -1.95
CA GLU A 119 15.51 1.65 -3.38
C GLU A 119 15.35 0.30 -4.09
N GLN A 120 15.92 -0.75 -3.53
CA GLN A 120 15.78 -2.12 -4.05
C GLN A 120 14.34 -2.60 -4.00
N ALA A 121 13.63 -2.32 -2.91
CA ALA A 121 12.23 -2.66 -2.74
C ALA A 121 11.36 -1.97 -3.80
N HIS A 122 11.59 -0.68 -4.04
CA HIS A 122 10.86 0.07 -5.06
C HIS A 122 11.04 -0.53 -6.45
N ALA A 123 12.26 -0.89 -6.81
CA ALA A 123 12.55 -1.52 -8.11
C ALA A 123 11.86 -2.89 -8.27
N LYS A 124 11.62 -3.61 -7.20
CA LYS A 124 11.01 -4.94 -7.18
C LYS A 124 9.50 -4.93 -6.90
N CYS A 125 8.93 -3.79 -6.56
CA CYS A 125 7.51 -3.69 -6.24
C CYS A 125 6.65 -3.83 -7.50
N PHE A 126 5.90 -4.91 -7.61
CA PHE A 126 5.04 -5.20 -8.78
C PHE A 126 3.99 -4.12 -9.00
N ILE A 127 3.41 -3.62 -7.92
CA ILE A 127 2.39 -2.56 -8.01
C ILE A 127 3.02 -1.25 -8.49
N ALA A 128 4.18 -0.86 -7.95
CA ALA A 128 4.90 0.33 -8.42
C ALA A 128 5.23 0.24 -9.91
N ASN A 129 5.62 -0.95 -10.39
CA ASN A 129 5.92 -1.19 -11.80
C ASN A 129 4.67 -1.14 -12.70
N SER A 130 3.47 -1.15 -12.13
CA SER A 130 2.19 -1.25 -12.84
C SER A 130 1.41 0.07 -12.88
N ILE A 131 1.89 1.13 -12.22
CA ILE A 131 1.15 2.40 -12.07
C ILE A 131 1.92 3.57 -12.69
N THR A 132 1.19 4.63 -13.01
CA THR A 132 1.75 5.86 -13.55
C THR A 132 1.96 6.95 -12.48
N ALA A 133 1.39 6.78 -11.29
CA ALA A 133 1.60 7.70 -10.17
C ALA A 133 3.09 7.79 -9.83
N GLN A 134 3.55 9.00 -9.51
CA GLN A 134 4.88 9.19 -8.95
C GLN A 134 4.91 8.66 -7.51
N VAL A 135 5.81 7.74 -7.23
CA VAL A 135 6.00 7.19 -5.89
C VAL A 135 7.21 7.86 -5.24
N MET A 136 6.97 8.47 -4.10
CA MET A 136 8.00 9.07 -3.26
C MET A 136 8.12 8.28 -1.97
N ILE A 137 9.33 8.05 -1.52
CA ILE A 137 9.61 7.28 -0.30
C ILE A 137 10.48 8.13 0.63
N GLU A 138 9.97 8.42 1.81
CA GLU A 138 10.65 9.17 2.85
C GLU A 138 10.82 8.25 4.08
N PRO A 139 11.85 7.40 4.09
CA PRO A 139 12.03 6.42 5.16
C PRO A 139 12.68 7.03 6.40
N SER A 140 12.39 6.43 7.55
CA SER A 140 13.08 6.75 8.80
C SER A 140 13.29 5.49 9.63
N LEU A 141 14.33 5.51 10.47
CA LEU A 141 14.57 4.46 11.45
C LEU A 141 13.70 4.70 12.69
N LEU A 142 13.07 3.63 13.16
CA LEU A 142 12.49 3.61 14.50
C LEU A 142 13.59 3.32 15.54
N PRO A 143 13.52 3.93 16.73
CA PRO A 143 14.42 3.58 17.81
C PRO A 143 14.22 2.12 18.23
N SER A 144 15.30 1.51 18.75
CA SER A 144 15.23 0.15 19.26
C SER A 144 14.15 0.00 20.34
N SER A 145 13.28 -1.01 20.21
CA SER A 145 12.28 -1.37 21.20
C SER A 145 12.88 -2.27 22.32
N VAL A 146 14.13 -2.67 22.16
CA VAL A 146 14.87 -3.48 23.15
C VAL A 146 15.71 -2.56 24.01
N ASN A 147 15.45 -2.56 25.32
CA ASN A 147 16.23 -1.84 26.31
C ASN A 147 17.37 -2.73 26.87
#